data_615d3c07a27fc8a121c0addea3d9b356
#
_entry.id   615d3c07a27fc8a121c0addea3d9b356
#
_cell.length_a   1.000
_cell.length_b   1.000
_cell.length_c   1.000
_cell.angle_alpha   90.00
_cell.angle_beta   90.00
_cell.angle_gamma   90.00
#
_symmetry.space_group_name_H-M   'P 1'
#
loop_
_entity.id
_entity.type
_entity.pdbx_description
1 polymer ?
#
loop_
_entity_poly.entity_id
_entity_poly.type
_entity_poly.pdbx_seq_one_letter_code
_entity_poly.pdbx_strand_id
1 'polypeptide(L)'
;MKKLLILLACLGISTTAFAYSNADLEKVQAGSNCVNGDLSGADLSALDLSGRNFEGTNFNQARLVSTNFNNTSLNDAKFDHALMNNAKFRGADATNVSFKYAVGAGADFTNADLAASNFYRAQLRGAKFLNANLKHIEAQEASLDSIIADYANFSNANLPYAWMYKAQLKNASFNYANLYSAKLQHADLSDADMTSAKMGKTNLRSSILANAKFNAAVLDNADLRNADLTYTEFGTATKMNTKFE
;
A
#
# COMPACT_ATOMS: atom_id res chain seq x y z
N MET A 1 35.69 16.52 -2.19
CA MET A 1 34.69 17.45 -1.62
C MET A 1 34.27 16.95 -0.26
N LYS A 2 35.08 17.29 0.77
CA LYS A 2 34.93 16.89 2.18
C LYS A 2 34.45 18.10 2.95
N LYS A 3 33.13 18.43 2.97
CA LYS A 3 32.55 19.46 3.86
C LYS A 3 31.03 19.31 3.91
N LEU A 4 30.52 18.30 4.64
CA LEU A 4 29.15 18.34 5.19
C LEU A 4 28.97 17.38 6.39
N LEU A 5 30.02 17.09 7.13
CA LEU A 5 29.95 16.15 8.26
C LEU A 5 30.15 16.78 9.64
N ILE A 6 30.12 18.11 9.79
CA ILE A 6 30.34 18.77 11.09
C ILE A 6 29.35 19.94 11.21
N LEU A 7 28.08 19.66 11.52
CA LEU A 7 27.18 20.69 12.07
C LEU A 7 25.96 20.14 12.85
N LEU A 8 26.06 19.00 13.52
CA LEU A 8 24.97 18.52 14.41
C LEU A 8 25.40 18.24 15.86
N ALA A 9 26.53 18.77 16.29
CA ALA A 9 27.04 18.51 17.65
C ALA A 9 26.75 19.62 18.70
N CYS A 10 25.95 20.64 18.39
CA CYS A 10 25.78 21.79 19.29
C CYS A 10 24.36 22.20 19.65
N LEU A 11 23.39 21.34 19.53
CA LEU A 11 22.07 21.55 20.13
C LEU A 11 21.73 20.29 20.95
N GLY A 12 21.78 20.45 22.28
CA GLY A 12 21.47 19.40 23.25
C GLY A 12 20.02 18.90 23.18
N ILE A 13 19.64 18.33 22.06
CA ILE A 13 18.43 17.55 21.87
C ILE A 13 18.83 16.13 22.24
N SER A 14 18.18 15.57 23.26
CA SER A 14 18.21 14.16 23.60
C SER A 14 18.13 13.34 22.31
N THR A 15 19.28 12.89 21.81
CA THR A 15 19.32 11.92 20.71
C THR A 15 18.79 10.62 21.26
N THR A 16 17.50 10.32 21.02
CA THR A 16 17.12 8.93 20.92
C THR A 16 18.08 8.35 19.89
N ALA A 17 19.00 7.50 20.34
CA ALA A 17 19.99 6.88 19.47
C ALA A 17 19.24 6.13 18.39
N PHE A 18 19.21 6.66 17.16
CA PHE A 18 18.76 5.92 15.99
C PHE A 18 19.76 4.79 15.78
N ALA A 19 19.28 3.57 15.79
CA ALA A 19 20.15 2.39 15.90
C ALA A 19 20.65 1.88 14.54
N TYR A 20 20.68 2.72 13.47
CA TYR A 20 21.20 2.28 12.19
C TYR A 20 22.71 2.00 12.22
N SER A 21 23.15 1.10 11.35
CA SER A 21 24.56 0.83 11.11
C SER A 21 25.20 1.98 10.32
N ASN A 22 26.14 2.71 10.92
CA ASN A 22 26.89 3.75 10.19
C ASN A 22 27.58 3.17 8.95
N ALA A 23 28.11 1.94 9.03
CA ALA A 23 28.76 1.27 7.91
C ALA A 23 27.76 1.00 6.76
N ASP A 24 26.52 0.64 7.07
CA ASP A 24 25.50 0.40 6.04
C ASP A 24 25.01 1.72 5.42
N LEU A 25 24.89 2.77 6.22
CA LEU A 25 24.57 4.10 5.70
C LEU A 25 25.68 4.63 4.76
N GLU A 26 26.95 4.46 5.14
CA GLU A 26 28.09 4.83 4.28
C GLU A 26 28.09 4.04 2.95
N LYS A 27 27.82 2.73 2.97
CA LYS A 27 27.65 1.92 1.75
C LYS A 27 26.56 2.51 0.82
N VAL A 28 25.40 2.81 1.39
CA VAL A 28 24.27 3.36 0.62
C VAL A 28 24.61 4.73 0.04
N GLN A 29 25.25 5.62 0.81
CA GLN A 29 25.70 6.92 0.34
C GLN A 29 26.80 6.82 -0.72
N ALA A 30 27.64 5.78 -0.67
CA ALA A 30 28.64 5.48 -1.69
C ALA A 30 28.05 4.82 -2.97
N GLY A 31 26.74 4.58 -3.01
CA GLY A 31 26.09 4.02 -4.19
C GLY A 31 26.01 2.49 -4.22
N SER A 32 26.36 1.79 -3.13
CA SER A 32 26.37 0.34 -3.07
C SER A 32 25.01 -0.26 -2.64
N ASN A 33 24.83 -1.56 -2.91
CA ASN A 33 23.73 -2.36 -2.36
C ASN A 33 23.87 -2.51 -0.83
N CYS A 34 22.74 -2.82 -0.17
CA CYS A 34 22.74 -2.99 1.29
C CYS A 34 21.79 -4.14 1.69
N VAL A 35 22.17 -5.38 1.27
CA VAL A 35 21.39 -6.58 1.58
C VAL A 35 21.50 -6.92 3.07
N ASN A 36 20.36 -7.20 3.73
CA ASN A 36 20.25 -7.48 5.17
C ASN A 36 20.88 -6.38 6.06
N GLY A 37 21.04 -5.16 5.55
CA GLY A 37 21.60 -4.04 6.30
C GLY A 37 20.63 -3.43 7.30
N ASP A 38 21.14 -2.61 8.21
CA ASP A 38 20.33 -1.85 9.16
C ASP A 38 20.41 -0.34 8.88
N LEU A 39 19.31 0.20 8.36
CA LEU A 39 19.09 1.60 8.06
C LEU A 39 17.92 2.16 8.87
N SER A 40 17.59 1.49 9.99
CA SER A 40 16.45 1.88 10.84
C SER A 40 16.65 3.30 11.40
N GLY A 41 15.64 4.14 11.23
CA GLY A 41 15.68 5.55 11.66
C GLY A 41 16.61 6.45 10.84
N ALA A 42 17.33 5.95 9.82
CA ALA A 42 18.19 6.78 8.97
C ALA A 42 17.39 7.81 8.16
N ASP A 43 17.94 8.98 7.92
CA ASP A 43 17.40 9.94 6.96
C ASP A 43 18.02 9.72 5.58
N LEU A 44 17.21 9.14 4.67
CA LEU A 44 17.52 8.86 3.28
C LEU A 44 16.64 9.68 2.33
N SER A 45 16.02 10.75 2.83
CA SER A 45 15.10 11.58 2.07
C SER A 45 15.73 12.10 0.78
N ALA A 46 14.97 12.06 -0.30
CA ALA A 46 15.33 12.52 -1.65
C ALA A 46 16.55 11.81 -2.26
N LEU A 47 17.08 10.75 -1.65
CA LEU A 47 18.16 9.97 -2.27
C LEU A 47 17.64 9.16 -3.47
N ASP A 48 18.51 8.97 -4.45
CA ASP A 48 18.29 8.04 -5.55
C ASP A 48 18.92 6.68 -5.19
N LEU A 49 18.04 5.72 -4.88
CA LEU A 49 18.37 4.34 -4.54
C LEU A 49 17.91 3.36 -5.64
N SER A 50 17.51 3.89 -6.81
CA SER A 50 16.92 3.09 -7.88
C SER A 50 17.85 2.00 -8.41
N GLY A 51 17.25 0.86 -8.81
CA GLY A 51 17.93 -0.27 -9.41
C GLY A 51 18.87 -1.05 -8.49
N ARG A 52 18.88 -0.74 -7.19
CA ARG A 52 19.77 -1.40 -6.22
C ARG A 52 19.10 -2.57 -5.52
N ASN A 53 19.90 -3.34 -4.79
CA ASN A 53 19.43 -4.45 -3.96
C ASN A 53 19.46 -4.09 -2.48
N PHE A 54 18.27 -4.13 -1.85
CA PHE A 54 18.02 -3.91 -0.42
C PHE A 54 17.22 -5.07 0.20
N GLU A 55 17.37 -6.27 -0.36
CA GLU A 55 16.72 -7.46 0.16
C GLU A 55 17.00 -7.64 1.65
N GLY A 56 15.96 -7.89 2.46
CA GLY A 56 16.05 -8.06 3.92
C GLY A 56 16.49 -6.83 4.71
N THR A 57 16.67 -5.67 4.06
CA THR A 57 17.15 -4.44 4.72
C THR A 57 16.09 -3.89 5.68
N ASN A 58 16.54 -3.44 6.84
CA ASN A 58 15.72 -2.81 7.87
C ASN A 58 15.68 -1.29 7.67
N PHE A 59 14.54 -0.76 7.17
CA PHE A 59 14.23 0.67 7.08
C PHE A 59 13.19 1.11 8.14
N ASN A 60 13.00 0.34 9.20
CA ASN A 60 12.00 0.70 10.22
C ASN A 60 12.27 2.11 10.75
N GLN A 61 11.19 2.93 10.85
CA GLN A 61 11.26 4.30 11.32
C GLN A 61 12.16 5.23 10.48
N ALA A 62 12.69 4.77 9.34
CA ALA A 62 13.52 5.61 8.46
C ALA A 62 12.70 6.77 7.87
N ARG A 63 13.40 7.86 7.58
CA ARG A 63 12.87 9.00 6.85
C ARG A 63 13.21 8.84 5.37
N LEU A 64 12.21 8.59 4.55
CA LEU A 64 12.31 8.22 3.14
C LEU A 64 11.48 9.17 2.25
N VAL A 65 11.28 10.40 2.69
CA VAL A 65 10.44 11.36 1.97
C VAL A 65 11.03 11.63 0.59
N SER A 66 10.25 11.38 -0.46
CA SER A 66 10.65 11.53 -1.87
C SER A 66 11.86 10.67 -2.28
N THR A 67 12.24 9.67 -1.52
CA THR A 67 13.30 8.71 -1.88
C THR A 67 12.90 7.91 -3.13
N ASN A 68 13.84 7.67 -4.03
CA ASN A 68 13.64 6.92 -5.25
C ASN A 68 14.10 5.46 -5.09
N PHE A 69 13.16 4.52 -4.97
CA PHE A 69 13.34 3.07 -4.98
C PHE A 69 12.85 2.43 -6.29
N ASN A 70 12.82 3.14 -7.41
CA ASN A 70 12.34 2.56 -8.65
C ASN A 70 13.21 1.38 -9.07
N ASN A 71 12.57 0.27 -9.50
CA ASN A 71 13.21 -0.94 -9.96
C ASN A 71 14.22 -1.55 -8.96
N THR A 72 14.02 -1.32 -7.65
CA THR A 72 14.84 -1.92 -6.58
C THR A 72 14.36 -3.34 -6.24
N SER A 73 15.28 -4.18 -5.76
CA SER A 73 14.95 -5.42 -5.05
C SER A 73 14.81 -5.10 -3.57
N LEU A 74 13.62 -5.34 -3.01
CA LEU A 74 13.24 -5.02 -1.63
C LEU A 74 12.65 -6.22 -0.90
N ASN A 75 12.74 -7.43 -1.48
CA ASN A 75 12.13 -8.62 -0.90
C ASN A 75 12.50 -8.76 0.57
N ASP A 76 11.54 -9.10 1.44
CA ASP A 76 11.70 -9.26 2.89
C ASP A 76 12.18 -8.00 3.64
N ALA A 77 12.27 -6.83 2.99
CA ALA A 77 12.66 -5.59 3.65
C ALA A 77 11.59 -5.12 4.65
N LYS A 78 11.99 -4.28 5.60
CA LYS A 78 11.11 -3.77 6.66
C LYS A 78 11.04 -2.24 6.61
N PHE A 79 9.83 -1.71 6.51
CA PHE A 79 9.52 -0.27 6.50
C PHE A 79 8.52 0.11 7.60
N ASP A 80 8.48 -0.67 8.70
CA ASP A 80 7.50 -0.41 9.77
C ASP A 80 7.73 0.99 10.36
N HIS A 81 6.65 1.77 10.45
CA HIS A 81 6.67 3.16 10.92
C HIS A 81 7.56 4.12 10.09
N ALA A 82 8.00 3.74 8.89
CA ALA A 82 8.78 4.62 8.03
C ALA A 82 7.95 5.82 7.52
N LEU A 83 8.62 6.97 7.32
CA LEU A 83 8.03 8.17 6.73
C LEU A 83 8.43 8.25 5.26
N MET A 84 7.54 7.80 4.36
CA MET A 84 7.82 7.61 2.94
C MET A 84 6.88 8.42 2.02
N ASN A 85 6.45 9.61 2.46
CA ASN A 85 5.61 10.47 1.65
C ASN A 85 6.27 10.78 0.30
N ASN A 86 5.51 10.59 -0.80
CA ASN A 86 5.98 10.78 -2.16
C ASN A 86 7.20 9.92 -2.56
N ALA A 87 7.56 8.90 -1.79
CA ALA A 87 8.60 7.94 -2.19
C ALA A 87 8.17 7.17 -3.46
N LYS A 88 9.12 6.77 -4.27
CA LYS A 88 8.88 6.12 -5.56
C LYS A 88 9.35 4.67 -5.49
N PHE A 89 8.43 3.74 -5.75
CA PHE A 89 8.67 2.30 -5.77
C PHE A 89 8.24 1.68 -7.11
N ARG A 90 8.28 2.46 -8.21
CA ARG A 90 7.79 2.00 -9.51
C ARG A 90 8.60 0.82 -10.00
N GLY A 91 7.92 -0.28 -10.35
CA GLY A 91 8.55 -1.50 -10.82
C GLY A 91 9.47 -2.16 -9.78
N ALA A 92 9.40 -1.79 -8.51
CA ALA A 92 10.16 -2.46 -7.47
C ALA A 92 9.66 -3.89 -7.24
N ASP A 93 10.57 -4.81 -6.96
CA ASP A 93 10.27 -6.13 -6.43
C ASP A 93 10.28 -6.03 -4.89
N ALA A 94 9.08 -5.95 -4.33
CA ALA A 94 8.85 -5.70 -2.91
C ALA A 94 7.93 -6.79 -2.31
N THR A 95 8.18 -8.05 -2.67
CA THR A 95 7.41 -9.18 -2.14
C THR A 95 7.74 -9.41 -0.66
N ASN A 96 6.71 -9.79 0.12
CA ASN A 96 6.85 -10.08 1.56
C ASN A 96 7.42 -8.91 2.41
N VAL A 97 7.27 -7.67 1.95
CA VAL A 97 7.75 -6.46 2.66
C VAL A 97 6.81 -6.08 3.79
N SER A 98 7.36 -5.63 4.92
CA SER A 98 6.57 -5.05 6.01
C SER A 98 6.50 -3.53 5.90
N PHE A 99 5.27 -2.98 5.76
CA PHE A 99 4.95 -1.56 5.78
C PHE A 99 4.00 -1.20 6.93
N LYS A 100 4.01 -1.97 8.01
CA LYS A 100 3.08 -1.74 9.12
C LYS A 100 3.23 -0.33 9.68
N TYR A 101 2.10 0.37 9.82
CA TYR A 101 2.08 1.75 10.35
C TYR A 101 2.91 2.75 9.54
N ALA A 102 3.42 2.41 8.35
CA ALA A 102 4.16 3.32 7.51
C ALA A 102 3.28 4.51 7.07
N VAL A 103 3.87 5.69 6.94
CA VAL A 103 3.22 6.90 6.47
C VAL A 103 3.76 7.26 5.09
N GLY A 104 2.95 7.08 4.05
CA GLY A 104 3.37 7.19 2.65
C GLY A 104 2.32 7.87 1.77
N ALA A 105 1.80 9.02 2.21
CA ALA A 105 0.86 9.77 1.38
C ALA A 105 1.51 10.11 0.02
N GLY A 106 0.80 9.81 -1.07
CA GLY A 106 1.28 10.05 -2.43
C GLY A 106 2.44 9.15 -2.89
N ALA A 107 2.81 8.11 -2.15
CA ALA A 107 3.83 7.14 -2.59
C ALA A 107 3.43 6.46 -3.90
N ASP A 108 4.38 6.16 -4.78
CA ASP A 108 4.15 5.62 -6.10
C ASP A 108 4.65 4.17 -6.23
N PHE A 109 3.73 3.22 -6.18
CA PHE A 109 3.97 1.77 -6.35
C PHE A 109 3.51 1.27 -7.74
N THR A 110 3.43 2.14 -8.73
CA THR A 110 3.01 1.76 -10.09
C THR A 110 3.85 0.60 -10.62
N ASN A 111 3.21 -0.48 -11.09
CA ASN A 111 3.84 -1.70 -11.60
C ASN A 111 4.73 -2.44 -10.57
N ALA A 112 4.66 -2.14 -9.28
CA ALA A 112 5.44 -2.85 -8.27
C ALA A 112 4.86 -4.25 -7.99
N ASP A 113 5.72 -5.20 -7.65
CA ASP A 113 5.32 -6.46 -7.04
C ASP A 113 5.34 -6.32 -5.52
N LEU A 114 4.16 -6.36 -4.91
CA LEU A 114 3.93 -6.20 -3.47
C LEU A 114 3.27 -7.46 -2.88
N ALA A 115 3.34 -8.59 -3.59
CA ALA A 115 2.66 -9.80 -3.15
C ALA A 115 3.08 -10.19 -1.72
N ALA A 116 2.12 -10.65 -0.92
CA ALA A 116 2.30 -11.07 0.48
C ALA A 116 2.84 -9.99 1.43
N SER A 117 2.89 -8.71 1.00
CA SER A 117 3.34 -7.61 1.85
C SER A 117 2.31 -7.20 2.90
N ASN A 118 2.79 -6.61 3.99
CA ASN A 118 1.96 -6.24 5.13
C ASN A 118 1.84 -4.71 5.26
N PHE A 119 0.63 -4.21 5.03
CA PHE A 119 0.24 -2.80 5.16
C PHE A 119 -0.69 -2.56 6.37
N TYR A 120 -0.63 -3.40 7.40
CA TYR A 120 -1.48 -3.23 8.58
C TYR A 120 -1.39 -1.79 9.12
N ARG A 121 -2.53 -1.09 9.17
CA ARG A 121 -2.65 0.32 9.59
C ARG A 121 -1.72 1.30 8.89
N ALA A 122 -1.21 0.99 7.71
CA ALA A 122 -0.44 1.94 6.92
C ALA A 122 -1.30 3.14 6.48
N GLN A 123 -0.72 4.31 6.37
CA GLN A 123 -1.35 5.56 5.96
C GLN A 123 -0.87 5.94 4.56
N LEU A 124 -1.62 5.54 3.53
CA LEU A 124 -1.23 5.61 2.11
C LEU A 124 -2.21 6.46 1.28
N ARG A 125 -2.78 7.49 1.89
CA ARG A 125 -3.74 8.37 1.20
C ARG A 125 -3.15 8.91 -0.11
N GLY A 126 -3.89 8.73 -1.21
CA GLY A 126 -3.49 9.22 -2.53
C GLY A 126 -2.30 8.48 -3.15
N ALA A 127 -1.85 7.36 -2.56
CA ALA A 127 -0.79 6.55 -3.15
C ALA A 127 -1.25 5.93 -4.48
N LYS A 128 -0.27 5.61 -5.34
CA LYS A 128 -0.51 5.03 -6.66
C LYS A 128 -0.09 3.56 -6.67
N PHE A 129 -1.02 2.70 -7.09
CA PHE A 129 -0.84 1.26 -7.24
C PHE A 129 -1.26 0.79 -8.65
N LEU A 130 -1.17 1.67 -9.65
CA LEU A 130 -1.56 1.33 -11.02
C LEU A 130 -0.82 0.07 -11.49
N ASN A 131 -1.56 -0.96 -11.94
CA ASN A 131 -1.04 -2.27 -12.34
C ASN A 131 -0.20 -3.00 -11.27
N ALA A 132 -0.25 -2.62 -10.00
CA ALA A 132 0.53 -3.29 -8.96
C ALA A 132 0.00 -4.70 -8.66
N ASN A 133 0.91 -5.61 -8.31
CA ASN A 133 0.57 -6.92 -7.77
C ASN A 133 0.44 -6.83 -6.24
N LEU A 134 -0.79 -6.87 -5.75
CA LEU A 134 -1.15 -6.78 -4.32
C LEU A 134 -1.79 -8.08 -3.83
N LYS A 135 -1.46 -9.21 -4.46
CA LYS A 135 -1.99 -10.52 -4.06
C LYS A 135 -1.56 -10.86 -2.64
N HIS A 136 -2.49 -11.41 -1.86
CA HIS A 136 -2.23 -11.90 -0.50
C HIS A 136 -1.72 -10.84 0.47
N ILE A 137 -1.86 -9.54 0.20
CA ILE A 137 -1.44 -8.51 1.17
C ILE A 137 -2.30 -8.55 2.43
N GLU A 138 -1.70 -8.13 3.54
CA GLU A 138 -2.35 -7.86 4.81
C GLU A 138 -2.50 -6.34 4.98
N ALA A 139 -3.72 -5.80 4.85
CA ALA A 139 -3.97 -4.35 4.88
C ALA A 139 -5.18 -3.97 5.76
N GLN A 140 -5.34 -4.70 6.87
CA GLN A 140 -6.38 -4.41 7.85
C GLN A 140 -6.22 -2.99 8.39
N GLU A 141 -7.33 -2.26 8.47
CA GLU A 141 -7.40 -0.89 8.98
C GLU A 141 -6.48 0.11 8.25
N ALA A 142 -5.95 -0.26 7.07
CA ALA A 142 -5.12 0.66 6.28
C ALA A 142 -5.94 1.85 5.77
N SER A 143 -5.33 3.04 5.75
CA SER A 143 -5.87 4.24 5.12
C SER A 143 -5.41 4.31 3.67
N LEU A 144 -6.31 3.92 2.76
CA LEU A 144 -6.14 3.85 1.32
C LEU A 144 -7.09 4.84 0.61
N ASP A 145 -7.46 5.93 1.27
CA ASP A 145 -8.36 6.92 0.69
C ASP A 145 -7.76 7.57 -0.55
N SER A 146 -8.56 7.69 -1.60
CA SER A 146 -8.19 8.32 -2.87
C SER A 146 -6.97 7.70 -3.55
N ILE A 147 -6.66 6.43 -3.30
CA ILE A 147 -5.60 5.73 -4.05
C ILE A 147 -5.96 5.62 -5.53
N ILE A 148 -4.94 5.50 -6.37
CA ILE A 148 -5.08 5.19 -7.80
C ILE A 148 -4.56 3.77 -7.99
N ALA A 149 -5.46 2.80 -8.17
CA ALA A 149 -5.15 1.38 -8.22
C ALA A 149 -5.90 0.67 -9.36
N ASP A 150 -6.10 1.40 -10.48
CA ASP A 150 -6.67 0.80 -11.66
C ASP A 150 -5.80 -0.37 -12.14
N TYR A 151 -6.44 -1.48 -12.55
CA TYR A 151 -5.80 -2.73 -12.97
C TYR A 151 -4.94 -3.40 -11.90
N ALA A 152 -4.99 -2.96 -10.65
CA ALA A 152 -4.26 -3.62 -9.56
C ALA A 152 -4.86 -4.97 -9.18
N ASN A 153 -4.02 -5.87 -8.71
CA ASN A 153 -4.45 -7.21 -8.35
C ASN A 153 -4.45 -7.41 -6.84
N PHE A 154 -5.62 -7.31 -6.22
CA PHE A 154 -5.88 -7.56 -4.80
C PHE A 154 -6.42 -8.98 -4.53
N SER A 155 -6.21 -9.93 -5.42
CA SER A 155 -6.75 -11.29 -5.23
C SER A 155 -6.21 -11.89 -3.92
N ASN A 156 -7.11 -12.48 -3.11
CA ASN A 156 -6.80 -13.02 -1.78
C ASN A 156 -6.26 -12.00 -0.76
N ALA A 157 -6.34 -10.70 -1.04
CA ALA A 157 -5.93 -9.66 -0.10
C ALA A 157 -6.84 -9.61 1.14
N ASN A 158 -6.27 -9.32 2.30
CA ASN A 158 -6.97 -9.17 3.56
C ASN A 158 -7.08 -7.68 3.93
N LEU A 159 -8.24 -7.07 3.65
CA LEU A 159 -8.53 -5.63 3.74
C LEU A 159 -9.69 -5.30 4.71
N PRO A 160 -9.96 -6.07 5.78
CA PRO A 160 -11.09 -5.74 6.64
C PRO A 160 -10.87 -4.37 7.30
N TYR A 161 -11.95 -3.60 7.40
CA TYR A 161 -11.96 -2.23 7.94
C TYR A 161 -11.05 -1.23 7.21
N ALA A 162 -10.51 -1.55 6.03
CA ALA A 162 -9.71 -0.63 5.24
C ALA A 162 -10.54 0.59 4.80
N TRP A 163 -9.92 1.75 4.74
CA TRP A 163 -10.51 3.00 4.29
C TRP A 163 -10.09 3.24 2.85
N MET A 164 -11.03 3.17 1.91
CA MET A 164 -10.81 3.30 0.47
C MET A 164 -11.78 4.33 -0.15
N TYR A 165 -12.11 5.37 0.63
CA TYR A 165 -13.01 6.44 0.19
C TYR A 165 -12.45 7.12 -1.07
N LYS A 166 -13.29 7.26 -2.11
CA LYS A 166 -12.92 7.84 -3.42
C LYS A 166 -11.72 7.15 -4.10
N ALA A 167 -11.43 5.89 -3.81
CA ALA A 167 -10.39 5.15 -4.51
C ALA A 167 -10.74 4.93 -6.00
N GLN A 168 -9.74 5.00 -6.87
CA GLN A 168 -9.86 4.63 -8.28
C GLN A 168 -9.38 3.17 -8.41
N LEU A 169 -10.30 2.28 -8.80
CA LEU A 169 -10.13 0.82 -8.76
C LEU A 169 -10.69 0.16 -10.02
N LYS A 170 -10.70 0.89 -11.15
CA LYS A 170 -11.21 0.36 -12.41
C LYS A 170 -10.44 -0.87 -12.83
N ASN A 171 -11.16 -1.91 -13.27
CA ASN A 171 -10.55 -3.17 -13.70
C ASN A 171 -9.69 -3.84 -12.61
N ALA A 172 -9.79 -3.45 -11.36
CA ALA A 172 -9.04 -4.11 -10.28
C ALA A 172 -9.62 -5.51 -9.99
N SER A 173 -8.75 -6.44 -9.61
CA SER A 173 -9.17 -7.77 -9.18
C SER A 173 -9.18 -7.88 -7.66
N PHE A 174 -10.33 -8.22 -7.08
CA PHE A 174 -10.52 -8.53 -5.66
C PHE A 174 -11.00 -9.97 -5.44
N ASN A 175 -10.68 -10.87 -6.37
CA ASN A 175 -11.11 -12.27 -6.28
C ASN A 175 -10.68 -12.89 -4.95
N TYR A 176 -11.63 -13.45 -4.19
CA TYR A 176 -11.40 -14.06 -2.87
C TYR A 176 -10.88 -13.07 -1.79
N ALA A 177 -10.85 -11.77 -2.04
CA ALA A 177 -10.40 -10.78 -1.06
C ALA A 177 -11.37 -10.68 0.12
N ASN A 178 -10.85 -10.35 1.29
CA ASN A 178 -11.62 -10.01 2.47
C ASN A 178 -11.74 -8.49 2.62
N LEU A 179 -12.91 -7.96 2.32
CA LEU A 179 -13.28 -6.54 2.42
C LEU A 179 -14.33 -6.30 3.54
N TYR A 180 -14.40 -7.20 4.52
CA TYR A 180 -15.40 -7.09 5.59
C TYR A 180 -15.34 -5.72 6.27
N SER A 181 -16.46 -5.01 6.32
CA SER A 181 -16.58 -3.66 6.90
C SER A 181 -15.64 -2.60 6.28
N ALA A 182 -15.07 -2.83 5.10
CA ALA A 182 -14.28 -1.82 4.39
C ALA A 182 -15.15 -0.63 3.95
N LYS A 183 -14.54 0.53 3.78
CA LYS A 183 -15.20 1.80 3.43
C LYS A 183 -14.83 2.22 2.01
N LEU A 184 -15.69 1.90 1.04
CA LEU A 184 -15.52 2.13 -0.39
C LEU A 184 -16.49 3.19 -0.94
N GLN A 185 -17.00 4.10 -0.07
CA GLN A 185 -17.93 5.13 -0.53
C GLN A 185 -17.28 6.00 -1.61
N HIS A 186 -18.03 6.27 -2.66
CA HIS A 186 -17.59 7.06 -3.82
C HIS A 186 -16.39 6.47 -4.58
N ALA A 187 -15.99 5.23 -4.33
CA ALA A 187 -14.95 4.57 -5.10
C ALA A 187 -15.43 4.25 -6.52
N ASP A 188 -14.54 4.27 -7.48
CA ASP A 188 -14.78 3.81 -8.84
C ASP A 188 -14.27 2.38 -8.99
N LEU A 189 -15.19 1.44 -9.04
CA LEU A 189 -14.96 -0.01 -9.17
C LEU A 189 -15.52 -0.52 -10.51
N SER A 190 -15.62 0.35 -11.51
CA SER A 190 -16.10 -0.04 -12.84
C SER A 190 -15.26 -1.20 -13.37
N ASP A 191 -15.90 -2.21 -13.94
CA ASP A 191 -15.26 -3.41 -14.50
C ASP A 191 -14.42 -4.21 -13.49
N ALA A 192 -14.51 -3.95 -12.18
CA ALA A 192 -13.76 -4.69 -11.17
C ALA A 192 -14.32 -6.11 -10.97
N ASP A 193 -13.42 -7.07 -10.67
CA ASP A 193 -13.80 -8.45 -10.39
C ASP A 193 -13.73 -8.74 -8.88
N MET A 194 -14.89 -8.90 -8.26
CA MET A 194 -15.07 -9.22 -6.83
C MET A 194 -15.63 -10.63 -6.62
N THR A 195 -15.35 -11.51 -7.58
CA THR A 195 -15.81 -12.91 -7.50
C THR A 195 -15.32 -13.55 -6.21
N SER A 196 -16.24 -14.15 -5.44
CA SER A 196 -15.97 -14.82 -4.16
C SER A 196 -15.39 -13.90 -3.05
N ALA A 197 -15.44 -12.57 -3.22
CA ALA A 197 -15.00 -11.65 -2.19
C ALA A 197 -15.91 -11.66 -0.95
N LYS A 198 -15.32 -11.50 0.24
CA LYS A 198 -16.04 -11.39 1.52
C LYS A 198 -16.27 -9.91 1.82
N MET A 199 -17.48 -9.42 1.52
CA MET A 199 -17.85 -8.00 1.59
C MET A 199 -18.97 -7.72 2.60
N GLY A 200 -19.12 -8.58 3.60
CA GLY A 200 -20.13 -8.37 4.64
C GLY A 200 -19.92 -7.02 5.34
N LYS A 201 -20.99 -6.24 5.52
CA LYS A 201 -20.99 -4.89 6.11
C LYS A 201 -20.13 -3.85 5.36
N THR A 202 -19.66 -4.13 4.16
CA THR A 202 -18.91 -3.16 3.35
C THR A 202 -19.79 -1.97 3.00
N ASN A 203 -19.22 -0.77 3.07
CA ASN A 203 -19.93 0.45 2.67
C ASN A 203 -19.51 0.86 1.26
N LEU A 204 -20.42 0.65 0.30
CA LEU A 204 -20.29 0.96 -1.14
C LEU A 204 -21.20 2.11 -1.58
N ARG A 205 -21.66 2.94 -0.64
CA ARG A 205 -22.58 4.05 -0.98
C ARG A 205 -21.99 4.96 -2.04
N SER A 206 -22.81 5.31 -3.02
CA SER A 206 -22.44 6.23 -4.10
C SER A 206 -21.17 5.79 -4.87
N SER A 207 -20.80 4.52 -4.83
CA SER A 207 -19.72 3.98 -5.64
C SER A 207 -20.17 3.75 -7.09
N ILE A 208 -19.23 3.66 -8.01
CA ILE A 208 -19.47 3.25 -9.39
C ILE A 208 -19.09 1.78 -9.51
N LEU A 209 -20.10 0.94 -9.82
CA LEU A 209 -19.98 -0.51 -9.92
C LEU A 209 -20.38 -1.02 -11.32
N ALA A 210 -20.41 -0.11 -12.30
CA ALA A 210 -20.78 -0.47 -13.65
C ALA A 210 -19.93 -1.63 -14.17
N ASN A 211 -20.57 -2.68 -14.71
CA ASN A 211 -19.95 -3.93 -15.18
C ASN A 211 -19.17 -4.73 -14.10
N ALA A 212 -19.23 -4.35 -12.83
CA ALA A 212 -18.52 -5.09 -11.78
C ALA A 212 -19.11 -6.51 -11.59
N LYS A 213 -18.25 -7.47 -11.24
CA LYS A 213 -18.62 -8.88 -11.06
C LYS A 213 -18.59 -9.26 -9.59
N PHE A 214 -19.72 -9.75 -9.06
CA PHE A 214 -19.87 -10.22 -7.68
C PHE A 214 -20.27 -11.71 -7.61
N ASN A 215 -19.94 -12.51 -8.61
CA ASN A 215 -20.29 -13.93 -8.59
C ASN A 215 -19.77 -14.61 -7.33
N ALA A 216 -20.65 -15.30 -6.58
CA ALA A 216 -20.34 -15.95 -5.31
C ALA A 216 -19.78 -15.03 -4.20
N ALA A 217 -19.85 -13.70 -4.33
CA ALA A 217 -19.46 -12.77 -3.28
C ALA A 217 -20.43 -12.81 -2.10
N VAL A 218 -19.95 -12.47 -0.90
CA VAL A 218 -20.77 -12.34 0.31
C VAL A 218 -20.99 -10.84 0.59
N LEU A 219 -22.20 -10.34 0.30
CA LEU A 219 -22.61 -8.94 0.47
C LEU A 219 -23.53 -8.73 1.68
N ASP A 220 -23.64 -9.71 2.57
CA ASP A 220 -24.59 -9.64 3.68
C ASP A 220 -24.37 -8.39 4.54
N ASN A 221 -25.44 -7.63 4.75
CA ASN A 221 -25.44 -6.33 5.43
C ASN A 221 -24.59 -5.22 4.76
N ALA A 222 -24.16 -5.38 3.51
CA ALA A 222 -23.48 -4.32 2.78
C ALA A 222 -24.42 -3.15 2.45
N ASP A 223 -23.86 -1.95 2.25
CA ASP A 223 -24.60 -0.76 1.92
C ASP A 223 -24.21 -0.26 0.51
N LEU A 224 -25.08 -0.51 -0.49
CA LEU A 224 -24.92 -0.11 -1.87
C LEU A 224 -25.84 1.07 -2.26
N ARG A 225 -26.41 1.79 -1.31
CA ARG A 225 -27.33 2.89 -1.61
C ARG A 225 -26.69 3.95 -2.49
N ASN A 226 -27.43 4.40 -3.49
CA ASN A 226 -26.96 5.36 -4.48
C ASN A 226 -25.73 4.89 -5.30
N ALA A 227 -25.40 3.60 -5.32
CA ALA A 227 -24.34 3.08 -6.19
C ALA A 227 -24.85 2.97 -7.64
N ASP A 228 -23.96 3.21 -8.60
CA ASP A 228 -24.23 2.90 -10.00
C ASP A 228 -24.02 1.40 -10.24
N LEU A 229 -25.11 0.69 -10.44
CA LEU A 229 -25.16 -0.77 -10.66
C LEU A 229 -25.39 -1.16 -12.12
N THR A 230 -25.11 -0.24 -13.06
CA THR A 230 -25.32 -0.48 -14.48
C THR A 230 -24.53 -1.74 -14.93
N TYR A 231 -25.24 -2.74 -15.47
CA TYR A 231 -24.68 -4.02 -15.90
C TYR A 231 -23.86 -4.79 -14.83
N THR A 232 -24.07 -4.50 -13.55
CA THR A 232 -23.43 -5.24 -12.46
C THR A 232 -23.91 -6.69 -12.41
N GLU A 233 -22.99 -7.64 -12.34
CA GLU A 233 -23.26 -9.07 -12.28
C GLU A 233 -23.21 -9.57 -10.83
N PHE A 234 -24.37 -9.88 -10.24
CA PHE A 234 -24.42 -10.47 -8.89
C PHE A 234 -24.37 -11.99 -8.85
N GLY A 235 -24.70 -12.67 -9.93
CA GLY A 235 -24.68 -14.13 -10.03
C GLY A 235 -25.25 -14.83 -8.78
N THR A 236 -24.42 -15.65 -8.13
CA THR A 236 -24.78 -16.40 -6.91
C THR A 236 -24.39 -15.68 -5.61
N ALA A 237 -24.15 -14.36 -5.63
CA ALA A 237 -23.80 -13.61 -4.45
C ALA A 237 -24.88 -13.67 -3.35
N THR A 238 -24.46 -13.79 -2.07
CA THR A 238 -25.38 -13.64 -0.95
C THR A 238 -25.62 -12.16 -0.66
N LYS A 239 -26.87 -11.81 -0.32
CA LYS A 239 -27.30 -10.39 -0.17
C LYS A 239 -28.26 -10.21 1.00
N MET A 240 -28.10 -10.97 2.09
CA MET A 240 -28.99 -10.87 3.23
C MET A 240 -28.85 -9.49 3.90
N ASN A 241 -29.97 -8.78 4.04
CA ASN A 241 -30.02 -7.39 4.58
C ASN A 241 -29.14 -6.38 3.84
N THR A 242 -28.74 -6.65 2.59
CA THR A 242 -28.01 -5.71 1.77
C THR A 242 -28.94 -4.54 1.38
N LYS A 243 -28.42 -3.30 1.45
CA LYS A 243 -29.19 -2.09 1.15
C LYS A 243 -28.85 -1.61 -0.27
N PHE A 244 -29.86 -1.48 -1.12
CA PHE A 244 -29.75 -0.99 -2.51
C PHE A 244 -30.38 0.39 -2.72
N GLU A 245 -31.30 0.80 -1.85
CA GLU A 245 -32.05 2.09 -1.88
C GLU A 245 -31.89 2.87 -0.59
#